data_a227c68602050fac0f901735e99bf492
#
_entry.id   a227c68602050fac0f901735e99bf492
#
_cell.length_a   1.000
_cell.length_b   1.000
_cell.length_c   1.000
_cell.angle_alpha   90.00
_cell.angle_beta   90.00
_cell.angle_gamma   90.00
#
_symmetry.space_group_name_H-M   'P 1'
#
loop_
_entity.id
_entity.type
_entity.pdbx_description
1 polymer ?
#
loop_
_entity_poly.entity_id
_entity_poly.type
_entity_poly.pdbx_seq_one_letter_code
_entity_poly.pdbx_strand_id
1 'polypeptide(L)'
;NNITGKTIHVADKGLNCAQNIAFSKKSGDGYLFSKSVKGLPANEKDWVLLDSGYKAVKDRNGKELYRYKSCVDEFAYTVEHEGKLVTVKLMEKRLVTYNPDLAAKKRYEISRMVEKAQSLTLSKAKRDDYGETGKYVSFTDEKGGKARVSLNQKAIDKDFLLAGYNLIVTSETNMTDEDIYATY
;
A
#
# COMPACT_ATOMS: atom_id res chain seq x y z
N ASN A 1 -32.54 12.39 17.72
CA ASN A 1 -31.42 11.75 18.40
C ASN A 1 -30.13 12.43 17.96
N ASN A 2 -29.63 13.38 18.78
CA ASN A 2 -28.33 13.97 18.59
C ASN A 2 -27.30 12.91 18.98
N ILE A 3 -26.58 12.35 18.00
CA ILE A 3 -25.40 11.52 18.24
C ILE A 3 -24.29 12.50 18.66
N THR A 4 -24.06 12.61 19.96
CA THR A 4 -22.96 13.39 20.54
C THR A 4 -21.73 12.49 20.66
N GLY A 5 -21.12 12.14 19.52
CA GLY A 5 -19.91 11.31 19.47
C GLY A 5 -19.06 11.67 18.25
N LYS A 6 -17.74 11.52 18.40
CA LYS A 6 -16.80 11.66 17.28
C LYS A 6 -17.01 10.48 16.32
N THR A 7 -17.25 10.79 15.05
CA THR A 7 -17.33 9.78 14.00
C THR A 7 -15.91 9.38 13.56
N ILE A 8 -15.66 8.10 13.36
CA ILE A 8 -14.42 7.60 12.74
C ILE A 8 -14.78 6.98 11.39
N HIS A 9 -14.26 7.55 10.32
CA HIS A 9 -14.44 7.03 8.97
C HIS A 9 -13.45 5.88 8.71
N VAL A 10 -13.97 4.69 8.46
CA VAL A 10 -13.14 3.51 8.11
C VAL A 10 -13.25 3.27 6.61
N ALA A 11 -12.12 3.16 5.93
CA ALA A 11 -12.12 2.99 4.49
C ALA A 11 -10.90 2.24 3.95
N ASP A 12 -11.08 1.55 2.82
CA ASP A 12 -10.03 0.86 2.08
C ASP A 12 -9.22 1.86 1.20
N LYS A 13 -8.15 1.33 0.59
CA LYS A 13 -7.12 2.06 -0.18
C LYS A 13 -7.66 3.05 -1.20
N GLY A 14 -8.82 2.76 -1.80
CA GLY A 14 -9.45 3.62 -2.80
C GLY A 14 -9.91 4.98 -2.27
N LEU A 15 -10.20 5.09 -0.99
CA LEU A 15 -10.66 6.32 -0.35
C LEU A 15 -9.56 7.03 0.45
N ASN A 16 -8.36 6.46 0.54
CA ASN A 16 -7.23 7.07 1.21
C ASN A 16 -6.57 8.12 0.30
N CYS A 17 -7.15 9.28 0.21
CA CYS A 17 -6.56 10.44 -0.45
C CYS A 17 -6.40 11.62 0.52
N ALA A 18 -5.49 12.52 0.20
CA ALA A 18 -5.20 13.69 1.02
C ALA A 18 -6.46 14.56 1.28
N GLN A 19 -7.35 14.68 0.29
CA GLN A 19 -8.61 15.40 0.42
C GLN A 19 -9.54 14.79 1.46
N ASN A 20 -9.72 13.46 1.46
CA ASN A 20 -10.58 12.78 2.43
C ASN A 20 -10.05 12.92 3.85
N ILE A 21 -8.73 12.83 4.02
CA ILE A 21 -8.05 13.06 5.30
C ILE A 21 -8.27 14.50 5.78
N ALA A 22 -8.07 15.49 4.90
CA ALA A 22 -8.29 16.89 5.22
C ALA A 22 -9.76 17.20 5.52
N PHE A 23 -10.69 16.55 4.80
CA PHE A 23 -12.14 16.67 5.06
C PHE A 23 -12.49 16.13 6.45
N SER A 24 -12.07 14.93 6.81
CA SER A 24 -12.32 14.37 8.15
C SER A 24 -11.79 15.28 9.24
N LYS A 25 -10.58 15.83 9.07
CA LYS A 25 -10.03 16.80 10.03
C LYS A 25 -10.88 18.07 10.15
N LYS A 26 -11.34 18.63 9.02
CA LYS A 26 -12.18 19.84 9.00
C LYS A 26 -13.53 19.61 9.68
N SER A 27 -14.11 18.41 9.55
CA SER A 27 -15.37 18.01 10.18
C SER A 27 -15.22 17.71 11.67
N GLY A 28 -13.99 17.62 12.20
CA GLY A 28 -13.73 17.17 13.57
C GLY A 28 -13.83 15.66 13.74
N ASP A 29 -13.98 14.91 12.65
CA ASP A 29 -14.08 13.46 12.63
C ASP A 29 -12.69 12.80 12.63
N GLY A 30 -12.66 11.53 13.05
CA GLY A 30 -11.50 10.67 12.93
C GLY A 30 -11.50 9.89 11.62
N TYR A 31 -10.37 9.32 11.29
CA TYR A 31 -10.25 8.39 10.17
C TYR A 31 -9.37 7.19 10.52
N LEU A 32 -9.64 6.08 9.83
CA LEU A 32 -8.86 4.86 9.85
C LEU A 32 -8.87 4.29 8.43
N PHE A 33 -7.79 4.51 7.69
CA PHE A 33 -7.71 4.17 6.27
C PHE A 33 -6.57 3.21 5.99
N SER A 34 -6.80 2.26 5.09
CA SER A 34 -5.70 1.48 4.50
C SER A 34 -4.93 2.33 3.48
N LYS A 35 -3.60 2.21 3.47
CA LYS A 35 -2.71 2.93 2.56
C LYS A 35 -1.80 1.96 1.81
N SER A 36 -1.59 2.21 0.53
CA SER A 36 -0.68 1.39 -0.26
C SER A 36 0.77 1.63 0.12
N VAL A 37 1.48 0.59 0.56
CA VAL A 37 2.92 0.65 0.82
C VAL A 37 3.71 0.97 -0.45
N LYS A 38 3.24 0.54 -1.61
CA LYS A 38 3.89 0.79 -2.91
C LYS A 38 4.04 2.29 -3.23
N GLY A 39 3.07 3.11 -2.82
CA GLY A 39 3.02 4.55 -3.07
C GLY A 39 3.74 5.42 -2.02
N LEU A 40 4.28 4.84 -0.95
CA LEU A 40 4.95 5.60 0.11
C LEU A 40 6.26 6.26 -0.37
N PRO A 41 6.70 7.36 0.25
CA PRO A 41 8.06 7.88 0.14
C PRO A 41 9.11 6.82 0.50
N ALA A 42 10.34 7.00 0.04
CA ALA A 42 11.42 6.01 0.24
C ALA A 42 11.68 5.72 1.72
N ASN A 43 11.85 6.75 2.54
CA ASN A 43 12.08 6.64 3.98
C ASN A 43 10.96 5.89 4.72
N GLU A 44 9.71 6.09 4.32
CA GLU A 44 8.58 5.39 4.91
C GLU A 44 8.56 3.91 4.49
N LYS A 45 8.92 3.59 3.23
CA LYS A 45 9.10 2.20 2.78
C LYS A 45 10.23 1.50 3.52
N ASP A 46 11.35 2.18 3.71
CA ASP A 46 12.50 1.65 4.44
C ASP A 46 12.09 1.32 5.87
N TRP A 47 11.30 2.18 6.51
CA TRP A 47 10.73 1.88 7.82
C TRP A 47 9.82 0.64 7.78
N VAL A 48 8.93 0.51 6.79
CA VAL A 48 8.07 -0.68 6.64
C VAL A 48 8.89 -1.95 6.50
N LEU A 49 9.95 -1.92 5.69
CA LEU A 49 10.76 -3.08 5.35
C LEU A 49 11.81 -3.43 6.41
N LEU A 50 12.14 -2.50 7.31
CA LEU A 50 13.07 -2.75 8.40
C LEU A 50 12.46 -3.75 9.38
N ASP A 51 13.13 -4.90 9.59
CA ASP A 51 12.63 -5.97 10.48
C ASP A 51 12.56 -5.58 11.95
N SER A 52 13.36 -4.61 12.37
CA SER A 52 13.34 -4.10 13.74
C SER A 52 12.00 -3.49 14.12
N GLY A 53 11.57 -3.77 15.35
CA GLY A 53 10.35 -3.23 15.94
C GLY A 53 9.08 -4.04 15.67
N TYR A 54 9.12 -5.06 14.79
CA TYR A 54 7.98 -5.94 14.61
C TYR A 54 7.73 -6.85 15.80
N LYS A 55 6.46 -6.96 16.20
CA LYS A 55 5.93 -7.92 17.15
C LYS A 55 5.24 -9.04 16.38
N ALA A 56 5.67 -10.28 16.56
CA ALA A 56 5.08 -11.44 15.90
C ALA A 56 3.92 -12.00 16.74
N VAL A 57 2.82 -12.29 16.06
CA VAL A 57 1.68 -13.05 16.58
C VAL A 57 1.77 -14.46 16.02
N LYS A 58 1.82 -15.45 16.91
CA LYS A 58 2.01 -16.86 16.55
C LYS A 58 0.81 -17.69 16.98
N ASP A 59 0.59 -18.78 16.27
CA ASP A 59 -0.39 -19.80 16.67
C ASP A 59 0.15 -20.69 17.84
N ARG A 60 -0.67 -21.66 18.26
CA ARG A 60 -0.34 -22.62 19.33
C ARG A 60 0.87 -23.51 18.98
N ASN A 61 1.19 -23.64 17.70
CA ASN A 61 2.31 -24.45 17.21
C ASN A 61 3.59 -23.60 16.97
N GLY A 62 3.55 -22.30 17.28
CA GLY A 62 4.66 -21.39 17.08
C GLY A 62 4.79 -20.83 15.64
N LYS A 63 3.85 -21.16 14.72
CA LYS A 63 3.82 -20.59 13.37
C LYS A 63 3.43 -19.12 13.46
N GLU A 64 4.21 -18.23 12.81
CA GLU A 64 3.87 -16.82 12.67
C GLU A 64 2.61 -16.67 11.81
N LEU A 65 1.55 -16.11 12.40
CA LEU A 65 0.31 -15.78 11.70
C LEU A 65 0.45 -14.44 10.99
N TYR A 66 0.96 -13.46 11.71
CA TYR A 66 1.31 -12.13 11.19
C TYR A 66 2.24 -11.43 12.17
N ARG A 67 2.87 -10.36 11.73
CA ARG A 67 3.63 -9.45 12.57
C ARG A 67 3.24 -8.02 12.29
N TYR A 68 3.40 -7.16 13.26
CA TYR A 68 3.03 -5.75 13.15
C TYR A 68 3.99 -4.84 13.91
N LYS A 69 4.03 -3.60 13.52
CA LYS A 69 4.63 -2.50 14.26
C LYS A 69 3.90 -1.21 13.97
N SER A 70 4.00 -0.24 14.87
CA SER A 70 3.39 1.06 14.72
C SER A 70 4.35 2.19 15.05
N CYS A 71 4.01 3.37 14.57
CA CYS A 71 4.62 4.63 14.98
C CYS A 71 3.55 5.72 15.08
N VAL A 72 3.83 6.74 15.88
CA VAL A 72 3.06 8.00 15.90
C VAL A 72 4.02 9.09 15.53
N ASP A 73 3.70 9.86 14.48
CA ASP A 73 4.54 10.93 13.99
C ASP A 73 3.68 11.97 13.21
N GLU A 74 4.30 13.08 12.84
CA GLU A 74 3.71 14.11 11.99
C GLU A 74 3.97 13.78 10.52
N PHE A 75 2.88 13.64 9.76
CA PHE A 75 2.94 13.33 8.33
C PHE A 75 2.36 14.47 7.50
N ALA A 76 3.05 14.78 6.39
CA ALA A 76 2.67 15.84 5.48
C ALA A 76 1.76 15.33 4.35
N TYR A 77 0.68 16.05 4.10
CA TYR A 77 -0.24 15.82 3.00
C TYR A 77 -0.37 17.06 2.14
N THR A 78 -0.26 16.88 0.82
CA THR A 78 -0.54 17.97 -0.12
C THR A 78 -1.99 17.88 -0.55
N VAL A 79 -2.75 18.93 -0.27
CA VAL A 79 -4.17 19.05 -0.60
C VAL A 79 -4.39 20.28 -1.48
N GLU A 80 -5.41 20.23 -2.33
CA GLU A 80 -5.84 21.40 -3.08
C GLU A 80 -6.87 22.19 -2.24
N HIS A 81 -6.60 23.47 -2.07
CA HIS A 81 -7.49 24.40 -1.41
C HIS A 81 -7.57 25.68 -2.25
N GLU A 82 -8.77 26.04 -2.71
CA GLU A 82 -9.03 27.22 -3.56
C GLU A 82 -8.09 27.30 -4.80
N GLY A 83 -7.89 26.16 -5.47
CA GLY A 83 -7.02 26.09 -6.66
C GLY A 83 -5.51 26.15 -6.37
N LYS A 84 -5.10 26.12 -5.09
CA LYS A 84 -3.69 26.11 -4.68
C LYS A 84 -3.35 24.83 -3.94
N LEU A 85 -2.14 24.32 -4.18
CA LEU A 85 -1.63 23.18 -3.41
C LEU A 85 -1.08 23.69 -2.06
N VAL A 86 -1.64 23.14 -0.97
CA VAL A 86 -1.26 23.46 0.40
C VAL A 86 -0.78 22.20 1.09
N THR A 87 0.33 22.29 1.83
CA THR A 87 0.81 21.20 2.66
C THR A 87 0.21 21.29 4.06
N VAL A 88 -0.50 20.23 4.46
CA VAL A 88 -1.07 20.08 5.80
C VAL A 88 -0.30 18.99 6.54
N LYS A 89 0.12 19.28 7.77
CA LYS A 89 0.80 18.33 8.64
C LYS A 89 -0.17 17.80 9.69
N LEU A 90 -0.18 16.50 9.87
CA LEU A 90 -1.11 15.79 10.75
C LEU A 90 -0.36 14.78 11.61
N MET A 91 -0.67 14.80 12.92
CA MET A 91 -0.28 13.69 13.80
C MET A 91 -1.11 12.47 13.43
N GLU A 92 -0.43 11.39 13.07
CA GLU A 92 -1.04 10.11 12.73
C GLU A 92 -0.37 8.96 13.47
N LYS A 93 -1.16 7.96 13.80
CA LYS A 93 -0.64 6.63 14.12
C LYS A 93 -0.70 5.79 12.84
N ARG A 94 0.42 5.13 12.56
CA ARG A 94 0.56 4.22 11.42
C ARG A 94 0.84 2.83 11.94
N LEU A 95 0.01 1.87 11.56
CA LEU A 95 0.14 0.45 11.87
C LEU A 95 0.47 -0.30 10.58
N VAL A 96 1.66 -0.87 10.50
CA VAL A 96 2.03 -1.79 9.42
C VAL A 96 1.91 -3.22 9.90
N THR A 97 1.30 -4.06 9.07
CA THR A 97 1.20 -5.50 9.29
C THR A 97 1.87 -6.25 8.15
N TYR A 98 2.43 -7.41 8.44
CA TYR A 98 2.92 -8.37 7.45
C TYR A 98 2.32 -9.73 7.74
N ASN A 99 1.69 -10.33 6.74
CA ASN A 99 1.09 -11.65 6.83
C ASN A 99 1.80 -12.59 5.84
N PRO A 100 2.49 -13.67 6.32
CA PRO A 100 3.25 -14.56 5.45
C PRO A 100 2.39 -15.37 4.49
N ASP A 101 1.18 -15.77 4.89
CA ASP A 101 0.27 -16.53 4.02
C ASP A 101 -0.28 -15.64 2.90
N LEU A 102 -0.63 -14.38 3.20
CA LEU A 102 -0.98 -13.38 2.18
C LEU A 102 0.20 -13.05 1.27
N ALA A 103 1.42 -12.99 1.82
CA ALA A 103 2.62 -12.78 1.02
C ALA A 103 2.84 -13.91 0.03
N ALA A 104 2.71 -15.16 0.47
CA ALA A 104 2.83 -16.33 -0.40
C ALA A 104 1.78 -16.33 -1.52
N LYS A 105 0.51 -16.09 -1.17
CA LYS A 105 -0.57 -15.96 -2.16
C LYS A 105 -0.28 -14.87 -3.18
N LYS A 106 0.13 -13.69 -2.71
CA LYS A 106 0.40 -12.55 -3.60
C LYS A 106 1.60 -12.79 -4.51
N ARG A 107 2.67 -13.39 -4.00
CA ARG A 107 3.83 -13.79 -4.80
C ARG A 107 3.45 -14.81 -5.87
N TYR A 108 2.61 -15.78 -5.55
CA TYR A 108 2.10 -16.73 -6.53
C TYR A 108 1.31 -16.02 -7.65
N GLU A 109 0.40 -15.07 -7.31
CA GLU A 109 -0.32 -14.28 -8.30
C GLU A 109 0.63 -13.49 -9.22
N ILE A 110 1.68 -12.86 -8.63
CA ILE A 110 2.69 -12.13 -9.38
C ILE A 110 3.42 -13.09 -10.34
N SER A 111 3.85 -14.27 -9.87
CA SER A 111 4.50 -15.27 -10.71
C SER A 111 3.66 -15.67 -11.91
N ARG A 112 2.35 -15.91 -11.70
CA ARG A 112 1.41 -16.23 -12.79
C ARG A 112 1.30 -15.10 -13.82
N MET A 113 1.27 -13.84 -13.34
CA MET A 113 1.25 -12.69 -14.24
C MET A 113 2.56 -12.55 -15.03
N VAL A 114 3.70 -12.81 -14.40
CA VAL A 114 5.02 -12.79 -15.06
C VAL A 114 5.13 -13.89 -16.10
N GLU A 115 4.70 -15.12 -15.80
CA GLU A 115 4.66 -16.23 -16.77
C GLU A 115 3.80 -15.87 -17.99
N LYS A 116 2.61 -15.27 -17.77
CA LYS A 116 1.75 -14.81 -18.85
C LYS A 116 2.43 -13.71 -19.68
N ALA A 117 3.05 -12.73 -19.02
CA ALA A 117 3.79 -11.66 -19.71
C ALA A 117 4.94 -12.21 -20.56
N GLN A 118 5.67 -13.21 -20.05
CA GLN A 118 6.74 -13.88 -20.77
C GLN A 118 6.24 -14.65 -21.99
N SER A 119 5.12 -15.38 -21.85
CA SER A 119 4.47 -16.09 -22.97
C SER A 119 4.04 -15.13 -24.07
N LEU A 120 3.42 -13.98 -23.69
CA LEU A 120 3.03 -12.94 -24.66
C LEU A 120 4.24 -12.32 -25.35
N THR A 121 5.34 -12.13 -24.65
CA THR A 121 6.60 -11.64 -25.22
C THR A 121 7.15 -12.60 -26.27
N LEU A 122 7.16 -13.90 -25.98
CA LEU A 122 7.61 -14.94 -26.90
C LEU A 122 6.73 -15.05 -28.15
N SER A 123 5.41 -14.87 -28.01
CA SER A 123 4.45 -14.89 -29.11
C SER A 123 4.43 -13.58 -29.91
N LYS A 124 5.24 -12.58 -29.55
CA LYS A 124 5.28 -11.23 -30.17
C LYS A 124 3.91 -10.54 -30.14
N ALA A 125 3.19 -10.70 -29.03
CA ALA A 125 1.88 -10.08 -28.81
C ALA A 125 1.95 -8.54 -28.91
N LYS A 126 0.86 -7.91 -29.29
CA LYS A 126 0.75 -6.46 -29.31
C LYS A 126 0.71 -5.90 -27.90
N ARG A 127 1.06 -4.62 -27.74
CA ARG A 127 1.10 -3.95 -26.43
C ARG A 127 -0.20 -4.07 -25.66
N ASP A 128 -1.33 -3.95 -26.34
CA ASP A 128 -2.66 -3.99 -25.71
C ASP A 128 -3.04 -5.39 -25.20
N ASP A 129 -2.45 -6.46 -25.77
CA ASP A 129 -2.71 -7.83 -25.36
C ASP A 129 -2.18 -8.16 -23.96
N TYR A 130 -1.23 -7.36 -23.46
CA TYR A 130 -0.64 -7.59 -22.12
C TYR A 130 -1.60 -7.26 -20.97
N GLY A 131 -2.55 -6.33 -21.15
CA GLY A 131 -3.48 -5.94 -20.11
C GLY A 131 -2.78 -5.65 -18.78
N GLU A 132 -3.27 -6.24 -17.69
CA GLU A 132 -2.67 -6.07 -16.35
C GLU A 132 -1.23 -6.58 -16.22
N THR A 133 -0.81 -7.53 -17.07
CA THR A 133 0.55 -8.06 -17.03
C THR A 133 1.58 -7.08 -17.61
N GLY A 134 1.12 -6.08 -18.34
CA GLY A 134 1.96 -5.03 -18.95
C GLY A 134 2.79 -4.25 -17.94
N LYS A 135 2.39 -4.19 -16.66
CA LYS A 135 3.18 -3.58 -15.59
C LYS A 135 4.53 -4.28 -15.33
N TYR A 136 4.65 -5.57 -15.74
CA TYR A 136 5.87 -6.37 -15.61
C TYR A 136 6.69 -6.44 -16.90
N VAL A 137 6.35 -5.60 -17.87
CA VAL A 137 7.02 -5.55 -19.17
C VAL A 137 7.51 -4.14 -19.46
N SER A 138 8.69 -4.04 -20.04
CA SER A 138 9.23 -2.79 -20.60
C SER A 138 9.20 -2.86 -22.10
N PHE A 139 8.64 -1.83 -22.72
CA PHE A 139 8.63 -1.64 -24.16
C PHE A 139 9.66 -0.57 -24.51
N THR A 140 10.65 -0.92 -25.30
CA THR A 140 11.69 0.02 -25.77
C THR A 140 11.56 0.18 -27.26
N ASP A 141 11.27 1.38 -27.72
CA ASP A 141 11.20 1.68 -29.14
C ASP A 141 12.61 1.67 -29.74
N GLU A 142 12.86 0.77 -30.71
CA GLU A 142 14.11 0.75 -31.49
C GLU A 142 13.98 1.68 -32.71
N LYS A 143 15.10 2.29 -33.10
CA LYS A 143 15.18 3.04 -34.35
C LYS A 143 14.80 2.10 -35.50
N GLY A 144 13.65 2.34 -36.14
CA GLY A 144 13.11 1.49 -37.20
C GLY A 144 11.72 0.91 -36.93
N GLY A 145 11.03 1.35 -35.87
CA GLY A 145 9.60 1.05 -35.62
C GLY A 145 9.31 -0.32 -35.03
N LYS A 146 10.33 -1.09 -34.63
CA LYS A 146 10.16 -2.33 -33.89
C LYS A 146 10.37 -2.10 -32.40
N ALA A 147 9.35 -2.36 -31.59
CA ALA A 147 9.48 -2.32 -30.14
C ALA A 147 10.20 -3.59 -29.64
N ARG A 148 11.26 -3.42 -28.86
CA ARG A 148 11.84 -4.51 -28.08
C ARG A 148 11.07 -4.65 -26.78
N VAL A 149 10.65 -5.87 -26.50
CA VAL A 149 9.90 -6.21 -25.29
C VAL A 149 10.77 -7.02 -24.35
N SER A 150 10.84 -6.63 -23.09
CA SER A 150 11.58 -7.36 -22.05
C SER A 150 10.84 -7.32 -20.72
N LEU A 151 11.11 -8.28 -19.83
CA LEU A 151 10.56 -8.25 -18.48
C LEU A 151 11.13 -7.06 -17.68
N ASN A 152 10.26 -6.40 -16.94
CA ASN A 152 10.63 -5.33 -16.02
C ASN A 152 10.96 -5.92 -14.63
N GLN A 153 12.21 -6.41 -14.49
CA GLN A 153 12.66 -7.06 -13.27
C GLN A 153 12.49 -6.16 -12.03
N LYS A 154 12.76 -4.86 -12.15
CA LYS A 154 12.59 -3.91 -11.04
C LYS A 154 11.15 -3.85 -10.51
N ALA A 155 10.16 -3.89 -11.41
CA ALA A 155 8.76 -3.90 -11.02
C ALA A 155 8.36 -5.22 -10.36
N ILE A 156 8.88 -6.34 -10.87
CA ILE A 156 8.66 -7.68 -10.32
C ILE A 156 9.24 -7.75 -8.90
N ASP A 157 10.52 -7.42 -8.74
CA ASP A 157 11.21 -7.48 -7.44
C ASP A 157 10.54 -6.60 -6.40
N LYS A 158 10.12 -5.39 -6.80
CA LYS A 158 9.40 -4.46 -5.93
C LYS A 158 8.07 -5.05 -5.46
N ASP A 159 7.27 -5.63 -6.35
CA ASP A 159 5.98 -6.20 -5.98
C ASP A 159 6.15 -7.47 -5.13
N PHE A 160 7.18 -8.28 -5.38
CA PHE A 160 7.56 -9.41 -4.53
C PHE A 160 7.97 -8.98 -3.11
N LEU A 161 8.80 -7.94 -3.01
CA LEU A 161 9.29 -7.41 -1.74
C LEU A 161 8.14 -6.88 -0.86
N LEU A 162 7.18 -6.21 -1.48
CA LEU A 162 6.05 -5.60 -0.78
C LEU A 162 4.85 -6.54 -0.57
N ALA A 163 4.92 -7.78 -1.07
CA ALA A 163 3.86 -8.77 -0.91
C ALA A 163 3.64 -9.09 0.58
N GLY A 164 2.40 -9.10 1.03
CA GLY A 164 2.01 -9.41 2.40
C GLY A 164 2.00 -8.23 3.37
N TYR A 165 2.54 -7.07 2.97
CA TYR A 165 2.47 -5.86 3.77
C TYR A 165 1.17 -5.10 3.55
N ASN A 166 0.60 -4.63 4.65
CA ASN A 166 -0.52 -3.70 4.67
C ASN A 166 -0.20 -2.55 5.65
N LEU A 167 -0.66 -1.34 5.32
CA LEU A 167 -0.48 -0.16 6.17
C LEU A 167 -1.84 0.44 6.46
N ILE A 168 -2.12 0.68 7.74
CA ILE A 168 -3.28 1.41 8.22
C ILE A 168 -2.79 2.72 8.80
N VAL A 169 -3.46 3.81 8.46
CA VAL A 169 -3.20 5.15 8.98
C VAL A 169 -4.44 5.66 9.71
N THR A 170 -4.25 6.29 10.86
CA THR A 170 -5.35 6.80 11.66
C THR A 170 -5.00 8.09 12.37
N SER A 171 -6.01 8.98 12.50
CA SER A 171 -5.94 10.14 13.38
C SER A 171 -6.05 9.81 14.86
N GLU A 172 -6.47 8.58 15.19
CA GLU A 172 -6.70 8.13 16.56
C GLU A 172 -5.38 7.62 17.17
N THR A 173 -4.49 8.55 17.49
CA THR A 173 -3.12 8.24 17.94
C THR A 173 -3.06 7.46 19.27
N ASN A 174 -4.11 7.56 20.10
CA ASN A 174 -4.22 6.84 21.37
C ASN A 174 -4.85 5.45 21.25
N MET A 175 -5.37 5.09 20.06
CA MET A 175 -5.95 3.77 19.83
C MET A 175 -4.87 2.69 19.90
N THR A 176 -5.14 1.55 20.51
CA THR A 176 -4.17 0.44 20.58
C THR A 176 -3.94 -0.17 19.20
N ASP A 177 -2.83 -0.86 18.99
CA ASP A 177 -2.55 -1.53 17.71
C ASP A 177 -3.57 -2.63 17.43
N GLU A 178 -3.99 -3.33 18.48
CA GLU A 178 -5.01 -4.38 18.45
C GLU A 178 -6.38 -3.82 18.05
N ASP A 179 -6.79 -2.68 18.63
CA ASP A 179 -8.06 -2.03 18.32
C ASP A 179 -8.07 -1.50 16.87
N ILE A 180 -6.95 -0.91 16.41
CA ILE A 180 -6.82 -0.47 15.01
C ILE A 180 -6.97 -1.66 14.07
N TYR A 181 -6.30 -2.78 14.36
CA TYR A 181 -6.36 -3.99 13.54
C TYR A 181 -7.74 -4.65 13.55
N ALA A 182 -8.43 -4.65 14.70
CA ALA A 182 -9.77 -5.20 14.84
C ALA A 182 -10.86 -4.34 14.20
N THR A 183 -10.64 -3.01 14.15
CA THR A 183 -11.60 -2.05 13.56
C THR A 183 -11.56 -2.07 12.03
N TYR A 184 -10.37 -2.36 11.46
CA TYR A 184 -10.18 -2.44 10.02
C TYR A 184 -10.59 -3.79 9.46
#